data_d72393a4f8b937432b7251cae5ead750
#
_entry.id   d72393a4f8b937432b7251cae5ead750
#
_cell.length_a   1.000
_cell.length_b   1.000
_cell.length_c   1.000
_cell.angle_alpha   90.00
_cell.angle_beta   90.00
_cell.angle_gamma   90.00
#
_symmetry.space_group_name_H-M   'P 1'
#
loop_
_entity.id
_entity.type
_entity.pdbx_description
1 polymer ?
#
loop_
_entity_poly.entity_id
_entity_poly.type
_entity_poly.pdbx_seq_one_letter_code
_entity_poly.pdbx_strand_id
1 'polypeptide(L)'
;KVEKVVFLGSSCIYPKLAPQPLKEEYLLTDTLEFTNEPYAIAKIAGIKLCENYYRQYGCNYTSAMPTNLYGPNDNFNLETSHVLPALIRKFHEAKTGKKDSVTIWGTGKPLREFMYVEDLANAIVFMMENIDAKDIYENGITHLNVGSGKDITISDLAKLVAEITEFNGKIIYDSSKPDGTPRKLMDVSRLNELGWECKTGLREGIIKAYNFFKEKYN
;
A
#
# COMPACT_ATOMS: atom_id res chain seq x y z
N LYS A 1 12.95 -4.06 -28.90
CA LYS A 1 11.50 -3.83 -28.78
C LYS A 1 11.04 -4.45 -27.47
N VAL A 2 10.35 -3.66 -26.61
CA VAL A 2 9.78 -4.18 -25.35
C VAL A 2 8.52 -4.99 -25.72
N GLU A 3 8.43 -6.22 -25.23
CA GLU A 3 7.31 -7.13 -25.53
C GLU A 3 6.17 -6.96 -24.54
N LYS A 4 6.49 -6.76 -23.26
CA LYS A 4 5.51 -6.62 -22.18
C LYS A 4 5.94 -5.57 -21.15
N VAL A 5 4.98 -4.85 -20.58
CA VAL A 5 5.19 -3.84 -19.53
C VAL A 5 4.15 -4.03 -18.43
N VAL A 6 4.56 -3.96 -17.16
CA VAL A 6 3.66 -3.76 -16.03
C VAL A 6 3.96 -2.39 -15.42
N PHE A 7 3.03 -1.46 -15.57
CA PHE A 7 3.13 -0.13 -14.98
C PHE A 7 2.68 -0.16 -13.51
N LEU A 8 3.52 0.36 -12.61
CA LEU A 8 3.18 0.47 -11.20
C LEU A 8 2.45 1.77 -10.92
N GLY A 9 1.15 1.68 -10.70
CA GLY A 9 0.32 2.76 -10.21
C GLY A 9 0.40 2.93 -8.69
N SER A 10 -0.69 3.36 -8.10
CA SER A 10 -0.86 3.52 -6.64
C SER A 10 -2.34 3.57 -6.29
N SER A 11 -2.72 3.08 -5.13
CA SER A 11 -4.10 3.23 -4.60
C SER A 11 -4.55 4.68 -4.40
N CYS A 12 -3.66 5.66 -4.53
CA CYS A 12 -4.01 7.10 -4.51
C CYS A 12 -4.82 7.57 -5.73
N ILE A 13 -4.91 6.75 -6.80
CA ILE A 13 -5.71 7.08 -7.99
C ILE A 13 -7.23 7.05 -7.75
N TYR A 14 -7.67 6.40 -6.69
CA TYR A 14 -9.09 6.30 -6.39
C TYR A 14 -9.64 7.57 -5.75
N PRO A 15 -10.91 7.89 -6.03
CA PRO A 15 -11.57 9.02 -5.41
C PRO A 15 -11.49 8.97 -3.88
N LYS A 16 -11.42 10.14 -3.26
CA LYS A 16 -11.31 10.29 -1.79
C LYS A 16 -12.40 9.56 -1.03
N LEU A 17 -13.64 9.61 -1.54
CA LEU A 17 -14.84 9.06 -0.90
C LEU A 17 -15.39 7.86 -1.66
N ALA A 18 -14.59 7.18 -2.48
CA ALA A 18 -15.02 5.98 -3.17
C ALA A 18 -15.54 4.93 -2.18
N PRO A 19 -16.58 4.15 -2.56
CA PRO A 19 -17.05 3.02 -1.76
C PRO A 19 -15.93 2.03 -1.43
N GLN A 20 -16.10 1.32 -0.32
CA GLN A 20 -15.09 0.36 0.15
C GLN A 20 -15.66 -1.07 0.11
N PRO A 21 -14.88 -2.07 -0.31
CA PRO A 21 -13.51 -1.98 -0.80
C PRO A 21 -13.41 -1.26 -2.15
N LEU A 22 -12.22 -0.69 -2.46
CA LEU A 22 -11.92 0.04 -3.69
C LEU A 22 -11.86 -0.93 -4.87
N LYS A 23 -12.77 -0.79 -5.82
CA LYS A 23 -12.82 -1.58 -7.07
C LYS A 23 -12.17 -0.82 -8.22
N GLU A 24 -11.66 -1.55 -9.20
CA GLU A 24 -10.99 -0.97 -10.36
C GLU A 24 -11.90 0.00 -11.15
N GLU A 25 -13.21 -0.24 -11.15
CA GLU A 25 -14.21 0.61 -11.82
C GLU A 25 -14.37 2.00 -11.18
N TYR A 26 -13.85 2.20 -9.97
CA TYR A 26 -13.96 3.50 -9.31
C TYR A 26 -12.93 4.53 -9.79
N LEU A 27 -12.02 4.13 -10.70
CA LEU A 27 -11.10 5.07 -11.32
C LEU A 27 -11.85 6.21 -12.04
N LEU A 28 -11.53 7.46 -11.68
CA LEU A 28 -12.12 8.67 -12.29
C LEU A 28 -13.62 8.87 -12.08
N THR A 29 -14.23 8.27 -11.07
CA THR A 29 -15.66 8.42 -10.79
C THR A 29 -16.00 9.62 -9.91
N ASP A 30 -15.03 10.20 -9.22
CA ASP A 30 -15.20 11.37 -8.36
C ASP A 30 -13.85 12.05 -8.09
N THR A 31 -13.84 13.07 -7.21
CA THR A 31 -12.67 13.89 -6.87
C THR A 31 -11.60 13.12 -6.09
N LEU A 32 -10.34 13.43 -6.39
CA LEU A 32 -9.18 12.85 -5.73
C LEU A 32 -8.93 13.50 -4.36
N GLU A 33 -8.08 12.87 -3.55
CA GLU A 33 -7.57 13.50 -2.33
C GLU A 33 -6.60 14.63 -2.69
N PHE A 34 -6.96 15.86 -2.34
CA PHE A 34 -6.26 17.08 -2.75
C PHE A 34 -4.74 17.06 -2.48
N THR A 35 -4.34 16.53 -1.31
CA THR A 35 -2.92 16.49 -0.92
C THR A 35 -2.07 15.55 -1.78
N ASN A 36 -2.70 14.56 -2.44
CA ASN A 36 -2.07 13.57 -3.30
C ASN A 36 -2.44 13.73 -4.78
N GLU A 37 -3.27 14.71 -5.12
CA GLU A 37 -3.83 14.87 -6.47
C GLU A 37 -2.76 14.92 -7.58
N PRO A 38 -1.67 15.70 -7.47
CA PRO A 38 -0.65 15.73 -8.54
C PRO A 38 -0.01 14.37 -8.79
N TYR A 39 0.27 13.63 -7.73
CA TYR A 39 0.81 12.27 -7.80
C TYR A 39 -0.21 11.29 -8.41
N ALA A 40 -1.46 11.36 -7.96
CA ALA A 40 -2.54 10.51 -8.46
C ALA A 40 -2.78 10.75 -9.96
N ILE A 41 -2.83 11.99 -10.42
CA ILE A 41 -2.95 12.36 -11.85
C ILE A 41 -1.82 11.75 -12.68
N ALA A 42 -0.58 11.85 -12.21
CA ALA A 42 0.56 11.27 -12.92
C ALA A 42 0.42 9.73 -13.06
N LYS A 43 -0.06 9.05 -12.00
CA LYS A 43 -0.31 7.60 -12.05
C LYS A 43 -1.50 7.24 -12.94
N ILE A 44 -2.58 8.01 -12.91
CA ILE A 44 -3.73 7.85 -13.82
C ILE A 44 -3.29 8.01 -15.28
N ALA A 45 -2.48 9.01 -15.58
CA ALA A 45 -1.95 9.22 -16.93
C ALA A 45 -1.16 7.99 -17.43
N GLY A 46 -0.33 7.39 -16.59
CA GLY A 46 0.41 6.17 -16.92
C GLY A 46 -0.50 4.96 -17.18
N ILE A 47 -1.56 4.77 -16.37
CA ILE A 47 -2.57 3.72 -16.58
C ILE A 47 -3.24 3.91 -17.95
N LYS A 48 -3.71 5.14 -18.22
CA LYS A 48 -4.39 5.47 -19.48
C LYS A 48 -3.45 5.38 -20.68
N LEU A 49 -2.17 5.63 -20.49
CA LEU A 49 -1.17 5.42 -21.54
C LEU A 49 -1.05 3.93 -21.88
N CYS A 50 -0.93 3.04 -20.90
CA CYS A 50 -0.88 1.60 -21.13
C CYS A 50 -2.13 1.09 -21.86
N GLU A 51 -3.32 1.49 -21.39
CA GLU A 51 -4.60 1.15 -22.02
C GLU A 51 -4.66 1.60 -23.49
N ASN A 52 -4.28 2.84 -23.79
CA ASN A 52 -4.35 3.38 -25.14
C ASN A 52 -3.30 2.78 -26.08
N TYR A 53 -2.10 2.44 -25.59
CA TYR A 53 -1.13 1.67 -26.37
C TYR A 53 -1.64 0.28 -26.74
N TYR A 54 -2.37 -0.40 -25.84
CA TYR A 54 -3.05 -1.65 -26.19
C TYR A 54 -4.10 -1.43 -27.26
N ARG A 55 -5.00 -0.46 -27.09
CA ARG A 55 -6.12 -0.19 -28.03
C ARG A 55 -5.63 0.21 -29.43
N GLN A 56 -4.57 1.00 -29.50
CA GLN A 56 -4.09 1.56 -30.76
C GLN A 56 -3.07 0.67 -31.47
N TYR A 57 -2.23 -0.03 -30.72
CA TYR A 57 -1.07 -0.74 -31.27
C TYR A 57 -1.00 -2.22 -30.89
N GLY A 58 -1.93 -2.73 -30.09
CA GLY A 58 -1.91 -4.10 -29.58
C GLY A 58 -0.74 -4.38 -28.62
N CYS A 59 -0.17 -3.35 -27.98
CA CYS A 59 0.94 -3.52 -27.05
C CYS A 59 0.51 -4.26 -25.78
N ASN A 60 1.29 -5.23 -25.32
CA ASN A 60 1.01 -5.99 -24.11
C ASN A 60 1.46 -5.20 -22.85
N TYR A 61 0.80 -4.07 -22.60
CA TYR A 61 1.08 -3.18 -21.48
C TYR A 61 -0.07 -3.25 -20.47
N THR A 62 0.25 -3.58 -19.22
CA THR A 62 -0.71 -3.72 -18.12
C THR A 62 -0.38 -2.77 -16.98
N SER A 63 -1.28 -2.63 -16.03
CA SER A 63 -1.08 -1.76 -14.87
C SER A 63 -1.48 -2.45 -13.58
N ALA A 64 -0.63 -2.38 -12.54
CA ALA A 64 -0.87 -2.87 -11.19
C ALA A 64 -1.07 -1.72 -10.21
N MET A 65 -2.09 -1.81 -9.34
CA MET A 65 -2.39 -0.82 -8.30
C MET A 65 -2.06 -1.39 -6.92
N PRO A 66 -0.82 -1.22 -6.43
CA PRO A 66 -0.46 -1.69 -5.10
C PRO A 66 -1.11 -0.85 -4.00
N THR A 67 -1.44 -1.52 -2.89
CA THR A 67 -1.78 -0.89 -1.62
C THR A 67 -0.53 -0.31 -0.92
N ASN A 68 -0.63 0.07 0.38
CA ASN A 68 0.53 0.58 1.11
C ASN A 68 1.55 -0.54 1.33
N LEU A 69 2.75 -0.32 0.82
CA LEU A 69 3.85 -1.27 0.92
C LEU A 69 4.71 -0.99 2.16
N TYR A 70 5.34 -2.03 2.67
CA TYR A 70 6.35 -1.94 3.72
C TYR A 70 7.32 -3.12 3.62
N GLY A 71 8.53 -2.97 4.16
CA GLY A 71 9.51 -4.06 4.18
C GLY A 71 10.96 -3.60 4.26
N PRO A 72 11.92 -4.46 3.90
CA PRO A 72 13.32 -4.11 3.78
C PRO A 72 13.55 -2.94 2.83
N ASN A 73 14.56 -2.12 3.14
CA ASN A 73 14.94 -0.93 2.38
C ASN A 73 13.88 0.19 2.34
N ASP A 74 12.84 0.13 3.18
CA ASP A 74 11.89 1.23 3.31
C ASP A 74 12.56 2.49 3.90
N ASN A 75 11.86 3.62 3.75
CA ASN A 75 12.26 4.89 4.35
C ASN A 75 11.82 4.95 5.82
N PHE A 76 12.76 4.89 6.76
CA PHE A 76 12.49 5.00 8.20
C PHE A 76 12.69 6.42 8.77
N ASN A 77 12.83 7.45 7.93
CA ASN A 77 12.95 8.83 8.39
C ASN A 77 11.61 9.30 8.98
N LEU A 78 11.63 9.85 10.22
CA LEU A 78 10.39 10.20 10.95
C LEU A 78 9.59 11.36 10.33
N GLU A 79 10.21 12.17 9.46
CA GLU A 79 9.57 13.31 8.80
C GLU A 79 8.97 12.95 7.44
N THR A 80 9.58 11.98 6.73
CA THR A 80 9.24 11.67 5.33
C THR A 80 8.76 10.25 5.10
N SER A 81 8.78 9.39 6.11
CA SER A 81 8.36 7.99 5.99
C SER A 81 6.85 7.81 6.06
N HIS A 82 6.38 6.69 5.50
CA HIS A 82 5.02 6.24 5.71
C HIS A 82 4.78 5.75 7.15
N VAL A 83 3.51 5.57 7.51
CA VAL A 83 3.09 5.29 8.89
C VAL A 83 3.74 4.05 9.51
N LEU A 84 3.82 2.92 8.78
CA LEU A 84 4.34 1.67 9.35
C LEU A 84 5.84 1.74 9.65
N PRO A 85 6.73 2.14 8.72
CA PRO A 85 8.15 2.33 9.04
C PRO A 85 8.39 3.40 10.10
N ALA A 86 7.58 4.47 10.14
CA ALA A 86 7.64 5.46 11.22
C ALA A 86 7.31 4.85 12.59
N LEU A 87 6.30 3.98 12.67
CA LEU A 87 5.94 3.28 13.91
C LEU A 87 7.06 2.33 14.36
N ILE A 88 7.62 1.52 13.45
CA ILE A 88 8.76 0.63 13.76
C ILE A 88 9.89 1.43 14.41
N ARG A 89 10.29 2.53 13.78
CA ARG A 89 11.38 3.36 14.31
C ARG A 89 11.02 4.02 15.64
N LYS A 90 9.84 4.63 15.77
CA LYS A 90 9.38 5.30 17.00
C LYS A 90 9.36 4.36 18.20
N PHE A 91 8.81 3.16 18.03
CA PHE A 91 8.74 2.19 19.11
C PHE A 91 10.11 1.60 19.46
N HIS A 92 10.95 1.34 18.46
CA HIS A 92 12.32 0.92 18.69
C HIS A 92 13.14 1.96 19.49
N GLU A 93 13.13 3.23 19.05
CA GLU A 93 13.83 4.32 19.73
C GLU A 93 13.26 4.59 21.13
N ALA A 94 11.96 4.42 21.34
CA ALA A 94 11.33 4.56 22.64
C ALA A 94 11.74 3.42 23.59
N LYS A 95 11.80 2.18 23.10
CA LYS A 95 12.27 1.03 23.89
C LYS A 95 13.74 1.20 24.29
N THR A 96 14.64 1.47 23.32
CA THR A 96 16.07 1.62 23.58
C THR A 96 16.39 2.82 24.45
N GLY A 97 15.68 3.93 24.26
CA GLY A 97 15.78 5.15 25.07
C GLY A 97 15.02 5.11 26.38
N LYS A 98 14.38 3.97 26.74
CA LYS A 98 13.58 3.77 27.98
C LYS A 98 12.53 4.88 28.19
N LYS A 99 11.86 5.30 27.11
CA LYS A 99 10.79 6.31 27.15
C LYS A 99 9.49 5.70 27.69
N ASP A 100 8.72 6.47 28.43
CA ASP A 100 7.45 6.04 29.02
C ASP A 100 6.30 6.04 28.00
N SER A 101 6.44 6.73 26.87
CA SER A 101 5.37 6.84 25.87
C SER A 101 5.88 7.07 24.45
N VAL A 102 5.01 6.71 23.47
CA VAL A 102 5.14 7.03 22.04
C VAL A 102 3.92 7.79 21.59
N THR A 103 4.12 8.94 20.93
CA THR A 103 3.04 9.75 20.37
C THR A 103 2.81 9.39 18.90
N ILE A 104 1.54 9.08 18.56
CA ILE A 104 1.04 8.79 17.21
C ILE A 104 0.16 9.95 16.75
N TRP A 105 0.32 10.38 15.51
CA TRP A 105 -0.51 11.43 14.92
C TRP A 105 -1.92 10.94 14.64
N GLY A 106 -2.90 11.83 14.82
CA GLY A 106 -4.32 11.55 14.58
C GLY A 106 -4.99 10.79 15.73
N THR A 107 -6.19 10.32 15.48
CA THR A 107 -7.02 9.59 16.45
C THR A 107 -6.70 8.09 16.52
N GLY A 108 -5.96 7.56 15.58
CA GLY A 108 -5.72 6.12 15.42
C GLY A 108 -6.90 5.32 14.84
N LYS A 109 -8.02 5.97 14.53
CA LYS A 109 -9.23 5.31 14.01
C LYS A 109 -9.18 4.91 12.54
N PRO A 110 -8.48 5.65 11.62
CA PRO A 110 -8.45 5.30 10.22
C PRO A 110 -7.98 3.88 9.96
N LEU A 111 -8.59 3.24 8.97
CA LEU A 111 -8.28 1.91 8.51
C LEU A 111 -7.35 1.97 7.31
N ARG A 112 -6.29 1.17 7.32
CA ARG A 112 -5.32 1.05 6.22
C ARG A 112 -5.00 -0.40 5.94
N GLU A 113 -4.85 -0.69 4.68
CA GLU A 113 -4.31 -1.95 4.20
C GLU A 113 -2.79 -1.84 4.03
N PHE A 114 -2.09 -2.92 4.39
CA PHE A 114 -0.64 -3.04 4.25
C PHE A 114 -0.27 -4.35 3.57
N MET A 115 0.72 -4.32 2.70
CA MET A 115 1.26 -5.51 2.03
C MET A 115 2.79 -5.51 2.10
N TYR A 116 3.34 -6.67 2.39
CA TYR A 116 4.79 -6.87 2.42
C TYR A 116 5.39 -6.75 1.01
N VAL A 117 6.50 -6.03 0.88
CA VAL A 117 7.04 -5.64 -0.43
C VAL A 117 7.43 -6.83 -1.31
N GLU A 118 7.85 -7.95 -0.73
CA GLU A 118 8.16 -9.16 -1.49
C GLU A 118 6.93 -9.81 -2.10
N ASP A 119 5.76 -9.70 -1.46
CA ASP A 119 4.50 -10.15 -2.07
C ASP A 119 4.13 -9.30 -3.29
N LEU A 120 4.40 -7.97 -3.27
CA LEU A 120 4.25 -7.17 -4.48
C LEU A 120 5.21 -7.63 -5.57
N ALA A 121 6.48 -7.85 -5.25
CA ALA A 121 7.46 -8.33 -6.23
C ALA A 121 6.99 -9.64 -6.87
N ASN A 122 6.50 -10.58 -6.06
CA ASN A 122 5.93 -11.84 -6.53
C ASN A 122 4.68 -11.62 -7.40
N ALA A 123 3.77 -10.69 -7.02
CA ALA A 123 2.60 -10.34 -7.83
C ALA A 123 2.99 -9.80 -9.20
N ILE A 124 4.03 -8.95 -9.27
CA ILE A 124 4.51 -8.38 -10.54
C ILE A 124 5.10 -9.48 -11.43
N VAL A 125 5.90 -10.40 -10.87
CA VAL A 125 6.41 -11.56 -11.62
C VAL A 125 5.25 -12.40 -12.13
N PHE A 126 4.27 -12.72 -11.29
CA PHE A 126 3.06 -13.45 -11.69
C PHE A 126 2.32 -12.75 -12.83
N MET A 127 2.10 -11.43 -12.75
CA MET A 127 1.45 -10.66 -13.81
C MET A 127 2.27 -10.66 -15.12
N MET A 128 3.59 -10.56 -15.00
CA MET A 128 4.47 -10.63 -16.19
C MET A 128 4.38 -11.98 -16.90
N GLU A 129 4.22 -13.07 -16.17
CA GLU A 129 4.22 -14.41 -16.71
C GLU A 129 2.83 -14.89 -17.17
N ASN A 130 1.76 -14.46 -16.49
CA ASN A 130 0.44 -15.10 -16.62
C ASN A 130 -0.69 -14.17 -17.09
N ILE A 131 -0.53 -12.84 -17.10
CA ILE A 131 -1.62 -11.91 -17.39
C ILE A 131 -1.26 -11.00 -18.56
N ASP A 132 -1.98 -11.13 -19.65
CA ASP A 132 -1.83 -10.27 -20.83
C ASP A 132 -2.77 -9.07 -20.80
N ALA A 133 -2.45 -8.03 -21.56
CA ALA A 133 -3.25 -6.80 -21.66
C ALA A 133 -4.72 -7.07 -22.05
N LYS A 134 -4.97 -8.05 -22.93
CA LYS A 134 -6.32 -8.49 -23.32
C LYS A 134 -7.16 -8.96 -22.13
N ASP A 135 -6.53 -9.66 -21.16
CA ASP A 135 -7.22 -10.21 -19.98
C ASP A 135 -7.74 -9.11 -19.05
N ILE A 136 -7.20 -7.90 -19.18
CA ILE A 136 -7.60 -6.71 -18.44
C ILE A 136 -8.60 -5.88 -19.26
N TYR A 137 -8.18 -5.43 -20.45
CA TYR A 137 -8.94 -4.42 -21.20
C TYR A 137 -10.19 -4.95 -21.88
N GLU A 138 -10.22 -6.22 -22.31
CA GLU A 138 -11.40 -6.85 -22.88
C GLU A 138 -12.48 -7.16 -21.81
N ASN A 139 -12.08 -7.22 -20.53
CA ASN A 139 -12.98 -7.32 -19.39
C ASN A 139 -13.45 -5.95 -18.84
N GLY A 140 -13.17 -4.86 -19.57
CA GLY A 140 -13.69 -3.52 -19.26
C GLY A 140 -13.00 -2.82 -18.08
N ILE A 141 -11.87 -3.32 -17.61
CA ILE A 141 -11.06 -2.71 -16.56
C ILE A 141 -9.76 -2.13 -17.13
N THR A 142 -9.08 -1.26 -16.38
CA THR A 142 -7.88 -0.57 -16.86
C THR A 142 -6.60 -1.00 -16.14
N HIS A 143 -6.74 -1.72 -15.03
CA HIS A 143 -5.65 -2.15 -14.17
C HIS A 143 -6.13 -3.25 -13.23
N LEU A 144 -5.22 -3.84 -12.46
CA LEU A 144 -5.53 -4.80 -11.41
C LEU A 144 -5.09 -4.27 -10.04
N ASN A 145 -5.96 -4.36 -9.07
CA ASN A 145 -5.64 -4.10 -7.67
C ASN A 145 -4.72 -5.19 -7.11
N VAL A 146 -3.66 -4.76 -6.42
CA VAL A 146 -2.71 -5.66 -5.78
C VAL A 146 -2.61 -5.32 -4.30
N GLY A 147 -3.10 -6.20 -3.45
CA GLY A 147 -3.19 -5.96 -2.02
C GLY A 147 -3.32 -7.24 -1.21
N SER A 148 -3.46 -7.06 0.10
CA SER A 148 -3.72 -8.17 1.04
C SER A 148 -5.22 -8.47 1.22
N GLY A 149 -6.10 -7.55 0.80
CA GLY A 149 -7.53 -7.63 1.02
C GLY A 149 -7.94 -7.49 2.49
N LYS A 150 -7.04 -7.02 3.37
CA LYS A 150 -7.27 -6.88 4.81
C LYS A 150 -6.78 -5.54 5.31
N ASP A 151 -7.61 -4.83 6.05
CA ASP A 151 -7.24 -3.58 6.69
C ASP A 151 -7.15 -3.69 8.22
N ILE A 152 -6.50 -2.72 8.82
CA ILE A 152 -6.30 -2.61 10.27
C ILE A 152 -6.41 -1.14 10.67
N THR A 153 -6.90 -0.84 11.86
CA THR A 153 -6.85 0.52 12.40
C THR A 153 -5.40 0.93 12.68
N ILE A 154 -5.09 2.22 12.55
CA ILE A 154 -3.76 2.74 12.93
C ILE A 154 -3.47 2.47 14.41
N SER A 155 -4.52 2.50 15.26
CA SER A 155 -4.40 2.15 16.69
C SER A 155 -3.96 0.70 16.90
N ASP A 156 -4.58 -0.26 16.22
CA ASP A 156 -4.24 -1.67 16.37
C ASP A 156 -2.91 -2.02 15.70
N LEU A 157 -2.60 -1.36 14.58
CA LEU A 157 -1.26 -1.43 13.98
C LEU A 157 -0.18 -0.98 14.96
N ALA A 158 -0.40 0.14 15.65
CA ALA A 158 0.54 0.66 16.62
C ALA A 158 0.73 -0.30 17.81
N LYS A 159 -0.35 -0.89 18.33
CA LYS A 159 -0.27 -1.93 19.37
C LYS A 159 0.51 -3.15 18.90
N LEU A 160 0.27 -3.60 17.65
CA LEU A 160 0.98 -4.72 17.06
C LEU A 160 2.49 -4.43 16.92
N VAL A 161 2.87 -3.22 16.49
CA VAL A 161 4.27 -2.82 16.39
C VAL A 161 4.90 -2.68 17.78
N ALA A 162 4.19 -2.12 18.76
CA ALA A 162 4.65 -2.03 20.15
C ALA A 162 4.94 -3.43 20.72
N GLU A 163 4.05 -4.39 20.50
CA GLU A 163 4.25 -5.79 20.93
C GLU A 163 5.50 -6.41 20.26
N ILE A 164 5.64 -6.30 18.93
CA ILE A 164 6.76 -6.85 18.19
C ILE A 164 8.09 -6.22 18.60
N THR A 165 8.10 -4.93 18.89
CA THR A 165 9.28 -4.21 19.37
C THR A 165 9.52 -4.39 20.87
N GLU A 166 8.59 -5.05 21.59
CA GLU A 166 8.58 -5.23 23.05
C GLU A 166 8.60 -3.88 23.84
N PHE A 167 7.93 -2.87 23.28
CA PHE A 167 7.73 -1.60 23.96
C PHE A 167 6.54 -1.70 24.94
N ASN A 168 6.80 -1.43 26.22
CA ASN A 168 5.81 -1.58 27.30
C ASN A 168 5.27 -0.23 27.83
N GLY A 169 5.60 0.88 27.18
CA GLY A 169 5.12 2.21 27.55
C GLY A 169 3.72 2.53 27.01
N LYS A 170 3.28 3.77 27.24
CA LYS A 170 1.96 4.25 26.78
C LYS A 170 1.97 4.68 25.33
N ILE A 171 0.88 4.42 24.61
CA ILE A 171 0.60 4.98 23.28
C ILE A 171 -0.30 6.20 23.48
N ILE A 172 0.15 7.37 23.02
CA ILE A 172 -0.58 8.64 23.10
C ILE A 172 -1.00 9.05 21.68
N TYR A 173 -2.23 9.53 21.53
CA TYR A 173 -2.77 9.99 20.25
C TYR A 173 -2.82 11.51 20.20
N ASP A 174 -2.17 12.11 19.21
CA ASP A 174 -2.20 13.56 18.96
C ASP A 174 -3.31 13.90 17.95
N SER A 175 -4.51 14.12 18.45
CA SER A 175 -5.69 14.47 17.66
C SER A 175 -5.62 15.87 17.00
N SER A 176 -4.58 16.68 17.30
CA SER A 176 -4.35 17.93 16.57
C SER A 176 -3.85 17.71 15.14
N LYS A 177 -3.37 16.50 14.84
CA LYS A 177 -2.92 16.11 13.51
C LYS A 177 -4.07 15.42 12.74
N PRO A 178 -4.15 15.63 11.41
CA PRO A 178 -5.24 15.07 10.60
C PRO A 178 -5.13 13.56 10.48
N ASP A 179 -6.28 12.88 10.44
CA ASP A 179 -6.39 11.43 10.22
C ASP A 179 -6.24 11.00 8.76
N GLY A 180 -6.45 11.92 7.81
CA GLY A 180 -6.54 11.61 6.38
C GLY A 180 -7.83 10.85 6.02
N THR A 181 -7.81 10.08 4.93
CA THR A 181 -8.95 9.29 4.45
C THR A 181 -9.38 8.24 5.49
N PRO A 182 -10.69 8.11 5.84
CA PRO A 182 -11.16 7.21 6.89
C PRO A 182 -10.81 5.74 6.66
N ARG A 183 -10.94 5.25 5.43
CA ARG A 183 -10.65 3.86 5.06
C ARG A 183 -10.01 3.77 3.68
N LYS A 184 -9.09 2.83 3.50
CA LYS A 184 -8.46 2.51 2.22
C LYS A 184 -8.16 1.02 2.16
N LEU A 185 -9.11 0.27 1.58
CA LEU A 185 -9.03 -1.18 1.38
C LEU A 185 -9.24 -1.48 -0.10
N MET A 186 -8.35 -2.27 -0.69
CA MET A 186 -8.48 -2.69 -2.09
C MET A 186 -9.41 -3.90 -2.22
N ASP A 187 -10.24 -3.93 -3.24
CA ASP A 187 -10.85 -5.16 -3.71
C ASP A 187 -9.82 -5.92 -4.55
N VAL A 188 -9.41 -7.07 -4.07
CA VAL A 188 -8.36 -7.89 -4.70
C VAL A 188 -8.92 -9.15 -5.37
N SER A 189 -10.25 -9.27 -5.46
CA SER A 189 -10.93 -10.47 -5.95
C SER A 189 -10.50 -10.86 -7.34
N ARG A 190 -10.32 -9.90 -8.27
CA ARG A 190 -9.92 -10.17 -9.64
C ARG A 190 -8.53 -10.80 -9.76
N LEU A 191 -7.56 -10.27 -9.03
CA LEU A 191 -6.22 -10.87 -9.06
C LEU A 191 -6.20 -12.25 -8.41
N ASN A 192 -7.01 -12.46 -7.36
CA ASN A 192 -7.20 -13.76 -6.73
C ASN A 192 -7.84 -14.77 -7.71
N GLU A 193 -8.88 -14.38 -8.44
CA GLU A 193 -9.53 -15.21 -9.47
C GLU A 193 -8.57 -15.58 -10.62
N LEU A 194 -7.61 -14.70 -10.92
CA LEU A 194 -6.54 -14.98 -11.87
C LEU A 194 -5.44 -15.90 -11.31
N GLY A 195 -5.49 -16.26 -10.02
CA GLY A 195 -4.63 -17.26 -9.40
C GLY A 195 -3.50 -16.73 -8.53
N TRP A 196 -3.50 -15.43 -8.17
CA TRP A 196 -2.51 -14.87 -7.26
C TRP A 196 -3.15 -14.35 -5.96
N GLU A 197 -2.54 -14.69 -4.82
CA GLU A 197 -2.94 -14.20 -3.50
C GLU A 197 -1.73 -13.75 -2.69
N CYS A 198 -1.94 -12.72 -1.85
CA CYS A 198 -0.96 -12.27 -0.86
C CYS A 198 -0.72 -13.35 0.19
N LYS A 199 0.54 -13.70 0.44
CA LYS A 199 0.93 -14.83 1.31
C LYS A 199 1.42 -14.39 2.69
N THR A 200 2.12 -13.24 2.77
CA THR A 200 2.75 -12.79 4.01
C THR A 200 1.73 -12.12 4.93
N GLY A 201 1.49 -12.71 6.08
CA GLY A 201 0.65 -12.11 7.12
C GLY A 201 1.28 -10.83 7.68
N LEU A 202 0.43 -9.86 8.10
CA LEU A 202 0.88 -8.55 8.57
C LEU A 202 1.91 -8.66 9.72
N ARG A 203 1.64 -9.48 10.73
CA ARG A 203 2.57 -9.72 11.86
C ARG A 203 3.92 -10.25 11.39
N GLU A 204 3.92 -11.25 10.54
CA GLU A 204 5.13 -11.85 9.99
C GLU A 204 5.96 -10.82 9.21
N GLY A 205 5.31 -10.07 8.32
CA GLY A 205 5.97 -9.03 7.53
C GLY A 205 6.56 -7.93 8.41
N ILE A 206 5.86 -7.50 9.48
CA ILE A 206 6.39 -6.50 10.42
C ILE A 206 7.62 -7.04 11.16
N ILE A 207 7.62 -8.31 11.58
CA ILE A 207 8.80 -8.93 12.21
C ILE A 207 10.00 -8.91 11.25
N LYS A 208 9.81 -9.29 9.97
CA LYS A 208 10.86 -9.24 8.95
C LYS A 208 11.38 -7.81 8.74
N ALA A 209 10.48 -6.83 8.59
CA ALA A 209 10.84 -5.41 8.43
C ALA A 209 11.58 -4.85 9.66
N TYR A 210 11.17 -5.23 10.88
CA TYR A 210 11.83 -4.80 12.10
C TYR A 210 13.21 -5.45 12.27
N ASN A 211 13.40 -6.73 11.92
CA ASN A 211 14.70 -7.36 11.93
C ASN A 211 15.67 -6.66 10.98
N PHE A 212 15.24 -6.38 9.76
CA PHE A 212 16.02 -5.58 8.81
C PHE A 212 16.38 -4.19 9.36
N PHE A 213 15.41 -3.51 10.00
CA PHE A 213 15.66 -2.21 10.63
C PHE A 213 16.76 -2.29 11.69
N LYS A 214 16.71 -3.30 12.58
CA LYS A 214 17.74 -3.51 13.61
C LYS A 214 19.13 -3.77 13.03
N GLU A 215 19.22 -4.58 11.98
CA GLU A 215 20.50 -4.89 11.34
C GLU A 215 21.14 -3.66 10.70
N LYS A 216 20.34 -2.74 10.17
CA LYS A 216 20.81 -1.58 9.42
C LYS A 216 21.05 -0.34 10.29
N TYR A 217 20.33 -0.17 11.39
CA TYR A 217 20.26 1.09 12.14
C TYR A 217 20.64 0.95 13.64
N ASN A 218 21.07 -0.24 14.09
CA ASN A 218 21.66 -0.46 15.43
C ASN A 218 23.16 -0.30 15.45
#